data_15825a00f05d07ad3af7e6dd5732660e
#
_entry.id   15825a00f05d07ad3af7e6dd5732660e
#
_cell.length_a   1.000
_cell.length_b   1.000
_cell.length_c   1.000
_cell.angle_alpha   90.00
_cell.angle_beta   90.00
_cell.angle_gamma   90.00
#
_symmetry.space_group_name_H-M   'P 1'
#
loop_
_entity.id
_entity.type
_entity.pdbx_description
1 polymer ?
#
loop_
_entity_poly.entity_id
_entity_poly.type
_entity_poly.pdbx_seq_one_letter_code
_entity_poly.pdbx_strand_id
1 'polypeptide(L)'
;MAALSSSELLGIWRALSGNASAPGWRSIDLFQIATIRIKAARLAPGNEEAVLVGFANCKIAPITQLPQGQGFRIEKVDLGEASGDHQWLAVVRQPEGSLELFAAVVSDVYGLIAAANGCTEELVYQRLLGRVRGWQEFMRKGREGLGPEAELGLVGELCLLQHLLDEGVLLYSALQGWKGPLDGLHDFQIGVGAIEVKSTMATEGFPVRIASLDQLDDSQCPPLFLASLRFVLTGSGKSLPEIVEDLRFQLVLDLAATRLFEQALYHAGYLDMQAANYSRRFLLNEMKIFLVDGDFPRLIPFKVPTAIRRAQYELDLALIPAINHPLADVLKQLGVL
;
A
#
# COMPACT_ATOMS: atom_id res chain seq x y z
N MET A 1 -10.50 -18.67 1.67
CA MET A 1 -9.25 -19.45 1.88
C MET A 1 -8.33 -18.68 2.79
N ALA A 2 -7.57 -19.38 3.66
CA ALA A 2 -6.60 -18.73 4.52
C ALA A 2 -5.49 -18.06 3.67
N ALA A 3 -5.08 -16.87 4.08
CA ALA A 3 -3.96 -16.18 3.46
C ALA A 3 -2.67 -16.87 3.87
N LEU A 4 -1.76 -17.04 2.93
CA LEU A 4 -0.41 -17.50 3.22
C LEU A 4 0.36 -16.36 3.91
N SER A 5 0.72 -16.55 5.16
CA SER A 5 1.46 -15.54 5.93
C SER A 5 2.94 -15.53 5.59
N SER A 6 3.61 -14.39 5.81
CA SER A 6 5.08 -14.32 5.66
C SER A 6 5.81 -15.32 6.55
N SER A 7 5.32 -15.58 7.77
CA SER A 7 5.93 -16.55 8.69
C SER A 7 5.83 -17.99 8.20
N GLU A 8 4.72 -18.38 7.57
CA GLU A 8 4.56 -19.69 6.94
C GLU A 8 5.52 -19.86 5.75
N LEU A 9 5.66 -18.84 4.90
CA LEU A 9 6.62 -18.84 3.80
C LEU A 9 8.06 -19.01 4.27
N LEU A 10 8.46 -18.28 5.31
CA LEU A 10 9.80 -18.45 5.92
C LEU A 10 10.03 -19.86 6.42
N GLY A 11 9.02 -20.50 7.03
CA GLY A 11 9.06 -21.91 7.44
C GLY A 11 9.25 -22.86 6.26
N ILE A 12 8.51 -22.66 5.18
CA ILE A 12 8.57 -23.47 3.95
C ILE A 12 9.95 -23.35 3.30
N TRP A 13 10.48 -22.14 3.11
CA TRP A 13 11.81 -21.97 2.53
C TRP A 13 12.91 -22.55 3.42
N ARG A 14 12.76 -22.51 4.75
CA ARG A 14 13.68 -23.17 5.67
C ARG A 14 13.65 -24.69 5.49
N ALA A 15 12.47 -25.28 5.33
CA ALA A 15 12.32 -26.71 5.06
C ALA A 15 12.91 -27.13 3.69
N LEU A 16 12.85 -26.23 2.69
CA LEU A 16 13.45 -26.43 1.38
C LEU A 16 14.97 -26.20 1.35
N SER A 17 15.57 -25.68 2.43
CA SER A 17 17.00 -25.46 2.50
C SER A 17 17.78 -26.79 2.51
N GLY A 18 18.98 -26.81 1.90
CA GLY A 18 19.82 -27.98 1.86
C GLY A 18 21.02 -27.82 0.91
N ASN A 19 22.02 -28.64 1.06
CA ASN A 19 23.25 -28.63 0.27
C ASN A 19 23.05 -29.41 -1.04
N ALA A 20 22.36 -28.80 -2.02
CA ALA A 20 22.31 -29.36 -3.39
C ALA A 20 23.48 -28.81 -4.19
N SER A 21 24.39 -29.69 -4.60
CA SER A 21 25.54 -29.33 -5.45
C SER A 21 25.15 -29.18 -6.92
N ALA A 22 24.06 -29.82 -7.36
CA ALA A 22 23.57 -29.76 -8.73
C ALA A 22 22.63 -28.59 -8.93
N PRO A 23 22.73 -27.83 -10.05
CA PRO A 23 21.78 -26.80 -10.40
C PRO A 23 20.37 -27.36 -10.53
N GLY A 24 19.37 -26.61 -10.08
CA GLY A 24 17.97 -27.01 -10.20
C GLY A 24 17.07 -26.40 -9.16
N TRP A 25 15.78 -26.70 -9.30
CA TRP A 25 14.72 -26.18 -8.45
C TRP A 25 14.26 -27.23 -7.44
N ARG A 26 14.15 -26.83 -6.19
CA ARG A 26 13.42 -27.58 -5.16
C ARG A 26 12.17 -26.80 -4.85
N SER A 27 11.01 -27.43 -4.95
CA SER A 27 9.74 -26.72 -4.79
C SER A 27 8.68 -27.54 -4.05
N ILE A 28 7.76 -26.83 -3.42
CA ILE A 28 6.55 -27.37 -2.77
C ILE A 28 5.36 -26.62 -3.34
N ASP A 29 4.30 -27.36 -3.69
CA ASP A 29 3.05 -26.76 -4.14
C ASP A 29 2.40 -25.99 -2.97
N LEU A 30 2.07 -24.73 -3.20
CA LEU A 30 1.36 -23.88 -2.24
C LEU A 30 -0.14 -23.87 -2.53
N PHE A 31 -0.49 -23.74 -3.79
CA PHE A 31 -1.87 -23.50 -4.18
C PHE A 31 -2.09 -23.70 -5.69
N GLN A 32 -3.34 -24.03 -6.04
CA GLN A 32 -3.82 -24.05 -7.43
C GLN A 32 -5.19 -23.40 -7.51
N ILE A 33 -5.39 -22.54 -8.50
CA ILE A 33 -6.69 -22.00 -8.88
C ILE A 33 -6.90 -22.19 -10.38
N ALA A 34 -7.97 -22.89 -10.75
CA ALA A 34 -8.19 -23.32 -12.13
C ALA A 34 -6.91 -23.97 -12.70
N THR A 35 -6.31 -23.36 -13.71
CA THR A 35 -5.09 -23.81 -14.38
C THR A 35 -3.82 -23.10 -13.91
N ILE A 36 -3.90 -22.17 -12.97
CA ILE A 36 -2.73 -21.46 -12.40
C ILE A 36 -2.22 -22.20 -11.17
N ARG A 37 -0.92 -22.45 -11.12
CA ARG A 37 -0.24 -23.11 -9.99
C ARG A 37 0.76 -22.19 -9.35
N ILE A 38 0.87 -22.25 -8.01
CA ILE A 38 1.88 -21.50 -7.26
C ILE A 38 2.68 -22.50 -6.43
N LYS A 39 4.03 -22.36 -6.49
CA LYS A 39 4.96 -23.16 -5.68
C LYS A 39 5.92 -22.24 -4.93
N ALA A 40 6.22 -22.56 -3.67
CA ALA A 40 7.42 -22.02 -3.04
C ALA A 40 8.61 -22.84 -3.50
N ALA A 41 9.74 -22.17 -3.73
CA ALA A 41 10.91 -22.85 -4.30
C ALA A 41 12.23 -22.29 -3.75
N ARG A 42 13.29 -23.07 -3.94
CA ARG A 42 14.69 -22.63 -3.83
C ARG A 42 15.48 -23.04 -5.06
N LEU A 43 16.33 -22.12 -5.51
CA LEU A 43 17.21 -22.34 -6.66
C LEU A 43 18.62 -22.76 -6.17
N ALA A 44 19.07 -23.93 -6.56
CA ALA A 44 20.43 -24.41 -6.31
C ALA A 44 21.38 -23.98 -7.45
N PRO A 45 22.69 -23.75 -7.18
CA PRO A 45 23.40 -23.98 -5.90
C PRO A 45 23.27 -22.80 -4.90
N GLY A 46 22.85 -21.61 -5.31
CA GLY A 46 22.79 -20.41 -4.47
C GLY A 46 21.78 -20.49 -3.32
N ASN A 47 20.92 -21.49 -3.32
CA ASN A 47 19.89 -21.71 -2.30
C ASN A 47 18.96 -20.47 -2.15
N GLU A 48 18.72 -19.75 -3.27
CA GLU A 48 17.93 -18.52 -3.33
C GLU A 48 16.44 -18.84 -3.16
N GLU A 49 15.77 -18.08 -2.32
CA GLU A 49 14.33 -18.20 -2.12
C GLU A 49 13.58 -17.70 -3.36
N ALA A 50 12.51 -18.42 -3.71
CA ALA A 50 11.70 -18.09 -4.87
C ALA A 50 10.22 -18.45 -4.69
N VAL A 51 9.38 -17.84 -5.51
CA VAL A 51 8.03 -18.30 -5.82
C VAL A 51 7.94 -18.57 -7.32
N LEU A 52 7.32 -19.68 -7.67
CA LEU A 52 7.06 -20.08 -9.05
C LEU A 52 5.57 -19.96 -9.34
N VAL A 53 5.20 -19.31 -10.42
CA VAL A 53 3.82 -19.19 -10.89
C VAL A 53 3.72 -19.85 -12.25
N GLY A 54 2.92 -20.89 -12.37
CA GLY A 54 2.71 -21.68 -13.59
C GLY A 54 1.38 -21.33 -14.25
N PHE A 55 1.43 -21.08 -15.55
CA PHE A 55 0.28 -20.79 -16.42
C PHE A 55 0.18 -21.85 -17.50
N ALA A 56 -1.00 -22.44 -17.70
CA ALA A 56 -1.21 -23.46 -18.74
C ALA A 56 -1.53 -22.83 -20.11
N ASN A 57 -2.28 -21.73 -20.13
CA ASN A 57 -2.82 -21.14 -21.36
C ASN A 57 -2.29 -19.71 -21.61
N CYS A 58 -1.38 -19.19 -20.80
CA CYS A 58 -0.79 -17.87 -20.95
C CYS A 58 0.67 -17.98 -21.41
N LYS A 59 1.05 -17.19 -22.43
CA LYS A 59 2.42 -17.13 -22.92
C LYS A 59 3.23 -16.12 -22.10
N ILE A 60 4.23 -16.61 -21.37
CA ILE A 60 5.15 -15.75 -20.64
C ILE A 60 6.09 -15.02 -21.61
N ALA A 61 6.23 -13.70 -21.42
CA ALA A 61 7.10 -12.86 -22.21
C ALA A 61 8.59 -13.27 -22.09
N PRO A 62 9.42 -12.97 -23.10
CA PRO A 62 10.87 -13.15 -22.98
C PRO A 62 11.46 -12.35 -21.82
N ILE A 63 12.57 -12.82 -21.25
CA ILE A 63 13.24 -12.20 -20.08
C ILE A 63 13.57 -10.72 -20.30
N THR A 64 13.87 -10.32 -21.53
CA THR A 64 14.15 -8.91 -21.88
C THR A 64 12.96 -7.97 -21.72
N GLN A 65 11.75 -8.50 -21.64
CA GLN A 65 10.51 -7.75 -21.45
C GLN A 65 9.96 -7.88 -20.03
N LEU A 66 10.56 -8.74 -19.20
CA LEU A 66 10.17 -8.89 -17.80
C LEU A 66 10.72 -7.75 -16.97
N PRO A 67 9.99 -7.32 -15.91
CA PRO A 67 10.46 -6.30 -15.01
C PRO A 67 11.81 -6.69 -14.36
N GLN A 68 12.76 -5.76 -14.35
CA GLN A 68 14.04 -5.92 -13.69
C GLN A 68 14.18 -4.88 -12.59
N GLY A 69 14.70 -5.24 -11.44
CA GLY A 69 14.82 -4.32 -10.30
C GLY A 69 15.71 -4.85 -9.19
N GLN A 70 15.78 -4.09 -8.10
CA GLN A 70 16.57 -4.46 -6.93
C GLN A 70 15.78 -5.38 -5.99
N GLY A 71 16.48 -6.23 -5.24
CA GLY A 71 15.92 -7.07 -4.19
C GLY A 71 15.40 -8.43 -4.68
N PHE A 72 14.83 -8.50 -5.87
CA PHE A 72 14.45 -9.75 -6.54
C PHE A 72 14.46 -9.59 -8.05
N ARG A 73 14.60 -10.71 -8.75
CA ARG A 73 14.55 -10.80 -10.22
C ARG A 73 13.39 -11.67 -10.67
N ILE A 74 12.95 -11.45 -11.90
CA ILE A 74 11.92 -12.27 -12.54
C ILE A 74 12.51 -12.92 -13.76
N GLU A 75 12.23 -14.21 -13.90
CA GLU A 75 12.72 -15.00 -15.03
C GLU A 75 11.71 -16.06 -15.45
N LYS A 76 11.69 -16.38 -16.73
CA LYS A 76 11.00 -17.55 -17.24
C LYS A 76 11.88 -18.77 -16.99
N VAL A 77 11.29 -19.81 -16.41
CA VAL A 77 12.02 -21.02 -16.04
C VAL A 77 11.39 -22.26 -16.63
N ASP A 78 12.22 -23.26 -16.86
CA ASP A 78 11.81 -24.61 -17.22
C ASP A 78 12.08 -25.53 -16.03
N LEU A 79 11.06 -26.25 -15.59
CA LEU A 79 11.15 -27.21 -14.50
C LEU A 79 11.35 -28.65 -15.02
N GLY A 80 11.65 -28.84 -16.31
CA GLY A 80 11.77 -30.16 -16.94
C GLY A 80 10.44 -30.92 -16.86
N GLU A 81 10.51 -32.22 -16.49
CA GLU A 81 9.30 -33.04 -16.36
C GLU A 81 8.29 -32.49 -15.35
N ALA A 82 8.75 -31.73 -14.33
CA ALA A 82 7.88 -31.08 -13.36
C ALA A 82 7.14 -29.86 -13.91
N SER A 83 7.48 -29.37 -15.12
CA SER A 83 6.74 -28.28 -15.81
C SER A 83 5.33 -28.70 -16.19
N GLY A 84 5.14 -29.98 -16.58
CA GLY A 84 3.90 -30.40 -17.25
C GLY A 84 3.61 -29.51 -18.45
N ASP A 85 2.33 -29.17 -18.67
CA ASP A 85 1.91 -28.26 -19.75
C ASP A 85 2.00 -26.77 -19.36
N HIS A 86 2.65 -26.42 -18.23
CA HIS A 86 2.71 -25.05 -17.73
C HIS A 86 3.98 -24.33 -18.19
N GLN A 87 3.83 -23.04 -18.51
CA GLN A 87 4.95 -22.10 -18.57
C GLN A 87 5.13 -21.48 -17.17
N TRP A 88 6.36 -21.46 -16.68
CA TRP A 88 6.67 -21.02 -15.32
C TRP A 88 7.39 -19.70 -15.30
N LEU A 89 6.88 -18.78 -14.45
CA LEU A 89 7.51 -17.53 -14.07
C LEU A 89 8.07 -17.68 -12.66
N ALA A 90 9.37 -17.43 -12.49
CA ALA A 90 10.01 -17.38 -11.19
C ALA A 90 10.18 -15.94 -10.73
N VAL A 91 9.83 -15.64 -9.49
CA VAL A 91 10.27 -14.46 -8.75
C VAL A 91 11.28 -14.95 -7.73
N VAL A 92 12.52 -14.52 -7.85
CA VAL A 92 13.68 -15.03 -7.11
C VAL A 92 14.29 -13.91 -6.29
N ARG A 93 14.48 -14.13 -4.99
CA ARG A 93 15.16 -13.16 -4.14
C ARG A 93 16.63 -13.02 -4.54
N GLN A 94 17.09 -11.79 -4.62
CA GLN A 94 18.51 -11.50 -4.77
C GLN A 94 19.21 -11.43 -3.40
N PRO A 95 20.51 -11.72 -3.30
CA PRO A 95 21.25 -11.72 -2.03
C PRO A 95 21.11 -10.40 -1.24
N GLU A 96 21.01 -9.28 -1.94
CA GLU A 96 20.88 -7.93 -1.36
C GLU A 96 19.45 -7.63 -0.87
N GLY A 97 18.46 -8.45 -1.24
CA GLY A 97 17.06 -8.29 -0.82
C GLY A 97 16.81 -8.84 0.57
N SER A 98 16.04 -8.12 1.40
CA SER A 98 15.57 -8.63 2.68
C SER A 98 14.67 -9.86 2.47
N LEU A 99 14.89 -10.91 3.28
CA LEU A 99 14.08 -12.11 3.22
C LEU A 99 12.65 -11.87 3.70
N GLU A 100 12.49 -11.05 4.74
CA GLU A 100 11.20 -10.68 5.31
C GLU A 100 10.38 -9.89 4.29
N LEU A 101 11.00 -8.91 3.62
CA LEU A 101 10.37 -8.13 2.58
C LEU A 101 10.00 -9.01 1.38
N PHE A 102 10.88 -9.93 0.99
CA PHE A 102 10.57 -10.89 -0.08
C PHE A 102 9.40 -11.80 0.29
N ALA A 103 9.30 -12.23 1.56
CA ALA A 103 8.16 -12.99 2.04
C ALA A 103 6.85 -12.19 1.94
N ALA A 104 6.89 -10.87 2.23
CA ALA A 104 5.74 -9.98 2.04
C ALA A 104 5.34 -9.87 0.55
N VAL A 105 6.31 -9.70 -0.36
CA VAL A 105 6.06 -9.71 -1.82
C VAL A 105 5.37 -10.99 -2.25
N VAL A 106 5.86 -12.14 -1.81
CA VAL A 106 5.30 -13.45 -2.19
C VAL A 106 3.92 -13.65 -1.60
N SER A 107 3.68 -13.22 -0.35
CA SER A 107 2.36 -13.25 0.27
C SER A 107 1.34 -12.39 -0.49
N ASP A 108 1.74 -11.22 -0.95
CA ASP A 108 0.91 -10.32 -1.75
C ASP A 108 0.61 -10.91 -3.13
N VAL A 109 1.61 -11.45 -3.82
CA VAL A 109 1.44 -12.17 -5.09
C VAL A 109 0.50 -13.36 -4.93
N TYR A 110 0.65 -14.15 -3.87
CA TYR A 110 -0.26 -15.24 -3.54
C TYR A 110 -1.71 -14.73 -3.38
N GLY A 111 -1.89 -13.66 -2.60
CA GLY A 111 -3.21 -13.05 -2.38
C GLY A 111 -3.87 -12.56 -3.67
N LEU A 112 -3.09 -11.91 -4.57
CA LEU A 112 -3.56 -11.47 -5.87
C LEU A 112 -4.09 -12.66 -6.70
N ILE A 113 -3.33 -13.75 -6.76
CA ILE A 113 -3.71 -14.93 -7.57
C ILE A 113 -4.89 -15.65 -6.92
N ALA A 114 -4.91 -15.78 -5.59
CA ALA A 114 -6.01 -16.42 -4.86
C ALA A 114 -7.36 -15.68 -5.03
N ALA A 115 -7.30 -14.35 -5.23
CA ALA A 115 -8.48 -13.53 -5.50
C ALA A 115 -8.93 -13.57 -6.98
N ALA A 116 -8.16 -14.19 -7.87
CA ALA A 116 -8.38 -14.14 -9.34
C ALA A 116 -9.43 -15.16 -9.86
N ASN A 117 -10.32 -15.65 -9.02
CA ASN A 117 -11.34 -16.62 -9.42
C ASN A 117 -12.21 -16.04 -10.56
N GLY A 118 -12.32 -16.80 -11.65
CA GLY A 118 -13.07 -16.37 -12.86
C GLY A 118 -12.32 -15.43 -13.81
N CYS A 119 -11.09 -15.03 -13.49
CA CYS A 119 -10.24 -14.25 -14.40
C CYS A 119 -9.54 -15.15 -15.43
N THR A 120 -9.23 -14.61 -16.63
CA THR A 120 -8.37 -15.29 -17.59
C THR A 120 -6.91 -15.27 -17.10
N GLU A 121 -6.12 -16.28 -17.48
CA GLU A 121 -4.70 -16.34 -17.12
C GLU A 121 -3.92 -15.11 -17.60
N GLU A 122 -4.21 -14.62 -18.81
CA GLU A 122 -3.57 -13.42 -19.34
C GLU A 122 -3.80 -12.19 -18.44
N LEU A 123 -5.03 -11.99 -17.96
CA LEU A 123 -5.34 -10.89 -17.02
C LEU A 123 -4.60 -11.05 -15.70
N VAL A 124 -4.52 -12.27 -15.17
CA VAL A 124 -3.79 -12.56 -13.94
C VAL A 124 -2.29 -12.32 -14.13
N TYR A 125 -1.74 -12.75 -15.27
CA TYR A 125 -0.33 -12.52 -15.63
C TYR A 125 -0.01 -11.02 -15.71
N GLN A 126 -0.84 -10.23 -16.38
CA GLN A 126 -0.64 -8.77 -16.48
C GLN A 126 -0.73 -8.08 -15.10
N ARG A 127 -1.69 -8.48 -14.29
CA ARG A 127 -1.82 -7.99 -12.90
C ARG A 127 -0.60 -8.37 -12.05
N LEU A 128 -0.10 -9.59 -12.18
CA LEU A 128 1.10 -10.06 -11.51
C LEU A 128 2.31 -9.19 -11.89
N LEU A 129 2.55 -8.96 -13.18
CA LEU A 129 3.65 -8.11 -13.64
C LEU A 129 3.52 -6.67 -13.15
N GLY A 130 2.30 -6.12 -13.14
CA GLY A 130 2.03 -4.79 -12.59
C GLY A 130 2.36 -4.72 -11.10
N ARG A 131 1.93 -5.71 -10.32
CA ARG A 131 2.21 -5.81 -8.89
C ARG A 131 3.71 -5.91 -8.60
N VAL A 132 4.40 -6.74 -9.35
CA VAL A 132 5.86 -6.90 -9.21
C VAL A 132 6.61 -5.59 -9.53
N ARG A 133 6.21 -4.86 -10.57
CA ARG A 133 6.79 -3.53 -10.86
C ARG A 133 6.57 -2.57 -9.69
N GLY A 134 5.38 -2.57 -9.10
CA GLY A 134 5.07 -1.78 -7.91
C GLY A 134 6.04 -2.10 -6.75
N TRP A 135 6.26 -3.37 -6.46
CA TRP A 135 7.21 -3.81 -5.45
C TRP A 135 8.67 -3.45 -5.76
N GLN A 136 9.08 -3.55 -7.02
CA GLN A 136 10.43 -3.15 -7.42
C GLN A 136 10.65 -1.65 -7.27
N GLU A 137 9.66 -0.83 -7.67
CA GLU A 137 9.70 0.62 -7.45
C GLU A 137 9.71 0.96 -5.95
N PHE A 138 8.89 0.27 -5.17
CA PHE A 138 8.90 0.39 -3.71
C PHE A 138 10.29 0.08 -3.12
N MET A 139 10.92 -1.05 -3.50
CA MET A 139 12.26 -1.39 -3.02
C MET A 139 13.32 -0.37 -3.45
N ARG A 140 13.17 0.23 -4.62
CA ARG A 140 14.04 1.28 -5.10
C ARG A 140 13.93 2.55 -4.25
N LYS A 141 12.70 2.96 -3.90
CA LYS A 141 12.42 4.13 -3.06
C LYS A 141 12.67 3.86 -1.58
N GLY A 142 12.34 2.68 -1.09
CA GLY A 142 12.30 2.32 0.32
C GLY A 142 13.64 2.13 1.02
N ARG A 143 14.79 2.26 0.33
CA ARG A 143 16.11 2.13 0.95
C ARG A 143 16.43 3.24 1.96
N GLU A 144 15.86 4.42 1.77
CA GLU A 144 16.12 5.60 2.62
C GLU A 144 15.04 5.82 3.69
N GLY A 145 13.93 5.03 3.68
CA GLY A 145 12.77 5.27 4.52
C GLY A 145 11.93 6.46 4.03
N LEU A 146 10.91 6.81 4.80
CA LEU A 146 10.10 7.99 4.52
C LEU A 146 10.87 9.25 4.89
N GLY A 147 10.93 10.20 3.95
CA GLY A 147 11.40 11.55 4.26
C GLY A 147 10.45 12.27 5.24
N PRO A 148 10.91 13.38 5.86
CA PRO A 148 10.14 14.07 6.90
C PRO A 148 8.71 14.48 6.51
N GLU A 149 8.48 14.89 5.26
CA GLU A 149 7.16 15.26 4.77
C GLU A 149 6.26 14.04 4.58
N ALA A 150 6.79 12.95 4.01
CA ALA A 150 6.05 11.71 3.80
C ALA A 150 5.72 11.02 5.13
N GLU A 151 6.65 11.05 6.11
CA GLU A 151 6.38 10.56 7.47
C GLU A 151 5.23 11.33 8.12
N LEU A 152 5.24 12.68 8.05
CA LEU A 152 4.17 13.52 8.58
C LEU A 152 2.83 13.27 7.87
N GLY A 153 2.85 13.08 6.55
CA GLY A 153 1.68 12.73 5.76
C GLY A 153 1.06 11.42 6.24
N LEU A 154 1.88 10.37 6.32
CA LEU A 154 1.42 9.06 6.79
C LEU A 154 0.91 9.10 8.24
N VAL A 155 1.58 9.83 9.14
CA VAL A 155 1.09 10.05 10.50
C VAL A 155 -0.29 10.68 10.51
N GLY A 156 -0.56 11.65 9.64
CA GLY A 156 -1.88 12.28 9.52
C GLY A 156 -2.95 11.33 9.03
N GLU A 157 -2.66 10.55 7.99
CA GLU A 157 -3.59 9.55 7.47
C GLU A 157 -3.90 8.47 8.51
N LEU A 158 -2.89 7.94 9.22
CA LEU A 158 -3.07 6.96 10.29
C LEU A 158 -3.83 7.55 11.50
N CYS A 159 -3.59 8.82 11.81
CA CYS A 159 -4.32 9.52 12.86
C CYS A 159 -5.81 9.66 12.49
N LEU A 160 -6.13 10.05 11.25
CA LEU A 160 -7.52 10.09 10.79
C LEU A 160 -8.13 8.69 10.78
N LEU A 161 -7.40 7.67 10.30
CA LEU A 161 -7.87 6.28 10.34
C LEU A 161 -8.26 5.86 11.76
N GLN A 162 -7.41 6.17 12.77
CA GLN A 162 -7.73 5.91 14.17
C GLN A 162 -9.04 6.60 14.60
N HIS A 163 -9.23 7.88 14.26
CA HIS A 163 -10.45 8.61 14.60
C HIS A 163 -11.69 8.03 13.91
N LEU A 164 -11.56 7.54 12.67
CA LEU A 164 -12.66 6.85 11.98
C LEU A 164 -13.09 5.59 12.75
N LEU A 165 -12.12 4.82 13.26
CA LEU A 165 -12.38 3.63 14.06
C LEU A 165 -13.00 3.97 15.42
N ASP A 166 -12.52 5.03 16.06
CA ASP A 166 -13.03 5.53 17.34
C ASP A 166 -14.49 6.02 17.22
N GLU A 167 -14.88 6.59 16.08
CA GLU A 167 -16.27 6.96 15.74
C GLU A 167 -17.15 5.76 15.35
N GLY A 168 -16.60 4.55 15.30
CA GLY A 168 -17.35 3.32 15.05
C GLY A 168 -17.44 2.89 13.60
N VAL A 169 -16.64 3.46 12.70
CA VAL A 169 -16.54 2.95 11.33
C VAL A 169 -15.96 1.54 11.36
N LEU A 170 -16.59 0.61 10.61
CA LEU A 170 -16.16 -0.78 10.57
C LEU A 170 -14.71 -0.89 10.05
N LEU A 171 -13.88 -1.69 10.74
CA LEU A 171 -12.45 -1.88 10.44
C LEU A 171 -12.19 -2.12 8.95
N TYR A 172 -12.88 -3.10 8.37
CA TYR A 172 -12.72 -3.44 6.97
C TYR A 172 -13.09 -2.27 6.03
N SER A 173 -14.19 -1.56 6.32
CA SER A 173 -14.65 -0.43 5.51
C SER A 173 -13.68 0.76 5.56
N ALA A 174 -13.15 1.09 6.75
CA ALA A 174 -12.17 2.15 6.93
C ALA A 174 -10.89 1.85 6.13
N LEU A 175 -10.37 0.63 6.25
CA LEU A 175 -9.14 0.22 5.56
C LEU A 175 -9.34 0.03 4.05
N GLN A 176 -10.49 -0.49 3.62
CA GLN A 176 -10.82 -0.56 2.20
C GLN A 176 -10.95 0.84 1.60
N GLY A 177 -11.45 1.80 2.39
CA GLY A 177 -11.57 3.21 2.00
C GLY A 177 -10.25 3.97 1.99
N TRP A 178 -9.22 3.54 2.72
CA TRP A 178 -7.92 4.19 2.76
C TRP A 178 -7.15 3.96 1.45
N LYS A 179 -7.16 4.97 0.58
CA LYS A 179 -6.63 4.95 -0.79
C LYS A 179 -5.35 5.74 -0.98
N GLY A 180 -4.98 6.64 -0.04
CA GLY A 180 -3.78 7.46 -0.14
C GLY A 180 -2.53 6.65 -0.49
N PRO A 181 -2.20 5.56 0.23
CA PRO A 181 -1.04 4.73 -0.07
C PRO A 181 -1.08 4.03 -1.44
N LEU A 182 -2.25 3.89 -2.03
CA LEU A 182 -2.49 3.17 -3.29
C LEU A 182 -2.58 4.12 -4.49
N ASP A 183 -2.04 5.34 -4.37
CA ASP A 183 -2.14 6.41 -5.39
C ASP A 183 -3.60 6.76 -5.74
N GLY A 184 -4.52 6.67 -4.76
CA GLY A 184 -5.89 7.13 -4.91
C GLY A 184 -5.97 8.64 -5.14
N LEU A 185 -7.06 9.10 -5.75
CA LEU A 185 -7.28 10.53 -5.97
C LEU A 185 -7.38 11.31 -4.65
N HIS A 186 -8.01 10.70 -3.64
CA HIS A 186 -8.12 11.22 -2.28
C HIS A 186 -7.66 10.15 -1.29
N ASP A 187 -7.22 10.56 -0.11
CA ASP A 187 -6.66 9.68 0.90
C ASP A 187 -7.67 8.65 1.42
N PHE A 188 -8.92 9.07 1.59
CA PHE A 188 -10.02 8.16 1.97
C PHE A 188 -11.20 8.31 1.02
N GLN A 189 -11.71 7.17 0.52
CA GLN A 189 -12.97 7.06 -0.20
C GLN A 189 -13.90 6.18 0.63
N ILE A 190 -14.85 6.81 1.35
CA ILE A 190 -15.71 6.14 2.33
C ILE A 190 -17.16 6.55 2.08
N GLY A 191 -18.05 5.55 2.11
CA GLY A 191 -19.47 5.79 1.84
C GLY A 191 -19.68 6.33 0.43
N VAL A 192 -20.36 7.47 0.33
CA VAL A 192 -20.68 8.10 -0.97
C VAL A 192 -19.69 9.17 -1.41
N GLY A 193 -18.69 9.52 -0.58
CA GLY A 193 -17.76 10.63 -0.85
C GLY A 193 -16.32 10.35 -0.47
N ALA A 194 -15.55 11.41 -0.22
CA ALA A 194 -14.13 11.30 0.04
C ALA A 194 -13.63 12.29 1.13
N ILE A 195 -12.49 11.95 1.72
CA ILE A 195 -11.75 12.83 2.62
C ILE A 195 -10.30 12.90 2.14
N GLU A 196 -9.83 14.11 1.88
CA GLU A 196 -8.42 14.43 1.67
C GLU A 196 -7.78 14.80 3.01
N VAL A 197 -6.57 14.35 3.29
CA VAL A 197 -5.85 14.61 4.55
C VAL A 197 -4.68 15.54 4.30
N LYS A 198 -4.55 16.56 5.13
CA LYS A 198 -3.38 17.45 5.11
C LYS A 198 -2.84 17.64 6.52
N SER A 199 -1.53 17.46 6.66
CA SER A 199 -0.82 17.55 7.93
C SER A 199 0.17 18.70 7.93
N THR A 200 0.26 19.41 9.05
CA THR A 200 1.24 20.49 9.25
C THR A 200 1.84 20.45 10.65
N MET A 201 3.05 20.98 10.79
CA MET A 201 3.69 21.28 12.07
C MET A 201 3.93 22.79 12.24
N ALA A 202 3.35 23.62 11.38
CA ALA A 202 3.48 25.07 11.46
C ALA A 202 2.88 25.58 12.77
N THR A 203 3.58 26.50 13.44
CA THR A 203 3.13 27.12 14.69
C THR A 203 2.19 28.31 14.45
N GLU A 204 2.29 28.92 13.27
CA GLU A 204 1.45 30.05 12.85
C GLU A 204 0.75 29.73 11.54
N GLY A 205 -0.45 30.29 11.33
CA GLY A 205 -1.29 29.95 10.19
C GLY A 205 -1.72 28.47 10.19
N PHE A 206 -2.16 27.97 9.06
CA PHE A 206 -2.38 26.54 8.81
C PHE A 206 -2.04 26.23 7.35
N PRO A 207 -0.75 26.34 6.98
CA PRO A 207 -0.33 26.11 5.60
C PRO A 207 -0.47 24.64 5.23
N VAL A 208 -1.10 24.37 4.10
CA VAL A 208 -1.21 23.05 3.51
C VAL A 208 -0.88 23.10 2.03
N ARG A 209 -0.09 22.15 1.56
CA ARG A 209 0.29 22.02 0.17
C ARG A 209 -0.71 21.20 -0.61
N ILE A 210 -1.24 21.76 -1.69
CA ILE A 210 -2.08 21.08 -2.66
C ILE A 210 -1.20 20.72 -3.86
N ALA A 211 -1.04 19.42 -4.11
CA ALA A 211 -0.08 18.90 -5.09
C ALA A 211 -0.62 18.84 -6.52
N SER A 212 -1.95 18.88 -6.70
CA SER A 212 -2.58 18.87 -8.02
C SER A 212 -3.90 19.62 -8.04
N LEU A 213 -4.40 19.92 -9.24
CA LEU A 213 -5.72 20.52 -9.42
C LEU A 213 -6.85 19.54 -9.04
N ASP A 214 -6.58 18.25 -9.07
CA ASP A 214 -7.59 17.21 -8.87
C ASP A 214 -7.86 16.92 -7.38
N GLN A 215 -6.89 17.22 -6.48
CA GLN A 215 -7.01 16.92 -5.04
C GLN A 215 -8.20 17.59 -4.34
N LEU A 216 -8.60 18.77 -4.81
CA LEU A 216 -9.75 19.50 -4.27
C LEU A 216 -10.90 19.61 -5.28
N ASP A 217 -10.93 18.75 -6.30
CA ASP A 217 -12.03 18.64 -7.24
C ASP A 217 -13.09 17.66 -6.74
N ASP A 218 -14.22 18.19 -6.30
CA ASP A 218 -15.35 17.42 -5.78
C ASP A 218 -16.23 16.78 -6.87
N SER A 219 -15.92 17.02 -8.15
CA SER A 219 -16.77 16.55 -9.25
C SER A 219 -16.86 15.02 -9.39
N GLN A 220 -15.84 14.29 -8.91
CA GLN A 220 -15.77 12.84 -9.04
C GLN A 220 -16.32 12.08 -7.81
N CYS A 221 -16.19 12.64 -6.61
CA CYS A 221 -16.56 11.98 -5.34
C CYS A 221 -17.24 12.98 -4.37
N PRO A 222 -18.41 13.53 -4.70
CA PRO A 222 -19.11 14.40 -3.76
C PRO A 222 -19.85 13.59 -2.67
N PRO A 223 -19.90 14.07 -1.39
CA PRO A 223 -19.20 15.25 -0.89
C PRO A 223 -17.70 14.98 -0.67
N LEU A 224 -16.87 15.99 -0.90
CA LEU A 224 -15.45 15.97 -0.60
C LEU A 224 -15.18 16.79 0.66
N PHE A 225 -14.42 16.22 1.59
CA PHE A 225 -13.97 16.89 2.80
C PHE A 225 -12.45 17.02 2.82
N LEU A 226 -11.95 18.09 3.42
CA LEU A 226 -10.54 18.30 3.70
C LEU A 226 -10.32 18.20 5.22
N ALA A 227 -9.70 17.11 5.68
CA ALA A 227 -9.27 16.95 7.05
C ALA A 227 -7.86 17.52 7.21
N SER A 228 -7.72 18.53 8.04
CA SER A 228 -6.45 19.21 8.32
C SER A 228 -6.02 18.93 9.75
N LEU A 229 -4.82 18.38 9.91
CA LEU A 229 -4.27 17.95 11.18
C LEU A 229 -2.99 18.72 11.49
N ARG A 230 -2.97 19.38 12.64
CA ARG A 230 -1.76 20.04 13.15
C ARG A 230 -1.11 19.20 14.23
N PHE A 231 0.15 18.91 14.05
CA PHE A 231 0.95 18.17 15.02
C PHE A 231 2.00 19.05 15.68
N VAL A 232 2.33 18.71 16.91
CA VAL A 232 3.48 19.25 17.64
C VAL A 232 4.42 18.10 18.00
N LEU A 233 5.73 18.37 17.95
CA LEU A 233 6.74 17.40 18.38
C LEU A 233 6.94 17.52 19.88
N THR A 234 6.68 16.44 20.61
CA THR A 234 6.83 16.40 22.08
C THR A 234 7.12 14.99 22.58
N GLY A 235 7.81 14.87 23.69
CA GLY A 235 8.12 13.56 24.30
C GLY A 235 6.88 12.73 24.68
N SER A 236 5.72 13.38 24.90
CA SER A 236 4.45 12.70 25.16
C SER A 236 3.70 12.26 23.90
N GLY A 237 4.14 12.66 22.70
CA GLY A 237 3.58 12.22 21.44
C GLY A 237 3.96 10.76 21.12
N LYS A 238 3.44 10.24 20.02
CA LYS A 238 3.76 8.90 19.50
C LYS A 238 4.62 9.00 18.24
N SER A 239 5.58 8.09 18.10
CA SER A 239 6.32 7.92 16.86
C SER A 239 5.49 7.17 15.81
N LEU A 240 5.87 7.26 14.53
CA LEU A 240 5.19 6.54 13.46
C LEU A 240 5.12 5.02 13.75
N PRO A 241 6.20 4.33 14.19
CA PRO A 241 6.10 2.92 14.56
C PRO A 241 5.11 2.65 15.71
N GLU A 242 5.05 3.50 16.72
CA GLU A 242 4.10 3.33 17.83
C GLU A 242 2.64 3.49 17.37
N ILE A 243 2.36 4.43 16.46
CA ILE A 243 1.02 4.59 15.86
C ILE A 243 0.63 3.35 15.06
N VAL A 244 1.57 2.82 14.27
CA VAL A 244 1.35 1.60 13.49
C VAL A 244 1.05 0.40 14.40
N GLU A 245 1.81 0.21 15.49
CA GLU A 245 1.59 -0.88 16.43
C GLU A 245 0.24 -0.77 17.16
N ASP A 246 -0.19 0.44 17.53
CA ASP A 246 -1.49 0.65 18.15
C ASP A 246 -2.64 0.24 17.21
N LEU A 247 -2.55 0.60 15.93
CA LEU A 247 -3.53 0.18 14.92
C LEU A 247 -3.49 -1.33 14.68
N ARG A 248 -2.31 -1.94 14.60
CA ARG A 248 -2.14 -3.40 14.48
C ARG A 248 -2.83 -4.13 15.64
N PHE A 249 -2.67 -3.63 16.84
CA PHE A 249 -3.31 -4.21 18.02
C PHE A 249 -4.84 -4.21 17.92
N GLN A 250 -5.43 -3.14 17.39
CA GLN A 250 -6.87 -3.07 17.17
C GLN A 250 -7.36 -4.02 16.07
N LEU A 251 -6.52 -4.27 15.06
CA LEU A 251 -6.85 -5.07 13.89
C LEU A 251 -6.61 -6.58 14.09
N VAL A 252 -5.98 -7.01 15.18
CA VAL A 252 -5.46 -8.36 15.39
C VAL A 252 -6.53 -9.47 15.24
N LEU A 253 -7.78 -9.19 15.53
CA LEU A 253 -8.89 -10.14 15.44
C LEU A 253 -9.55 -10.18 14.05
N ASP A 254 -9.24 -9.23 13.17
CA ASP A 254 -9.75 -9.18 11.79
C ASP A 254 -8.60 -9.38 10.80
N LEU A 255 -8.42 -10.63 10.35
CA LEU A 255 -7.36 -10.98 9.42
C LEU A 255 -7.47 -10.27 8.06
N ALA A 256 -8.68 -9.96 7.60
CA ALA A 256 -8.88 -9.26 6.34
C ALA A 256 -8.46 -7.80 6.46
N ALA A 257 -8.87 -7.14 7.54
CA ALA A 257 -8.48 -5.77 7.87
C ALA A 257 -6.95 -5.67 8.09
N THR A 258 -6.35 -6.58 8.87
CA THR A 258 -4.90 -6.66 9.06
C THR A 258 -4.14 -6.72 7.73
N ARG A 259 -4.58 -7.56 6.80
CA ARG A 259 -3.92 -7.67 5.48
C ARG A 259 -4.01 -6.39 4.66
N LEU A 260 -5.17 -5.73 4.64
CA LEU A 260 -5.34 -4.45 3.96
C LEU A 260 -4.40 -3.38 4.55
N PHE A 261 -4.30 -3.35 5.88
CA PHE A 261 -3.44 -2.41 6.59
C PHE A 261 -1.96 -2.62 6.26
N GLU A 262 -1.46 -3.86 6.40
CA GLU A 262 -0.06 -4.17 6.06
C GLU A 262 0.25 -3.85 4.59
N GLN A 263 -0.65 -4.19 3.67
CA GLN A 263 -0.48 -3.87 2.26
C GLN A 263 -0.42 -2.35 2.04
N ALA A 264 -1.29 -1.58 2.68
CA ALA A 264 -1.30 -0.12 2.58
C ALA A 264 -0.01 0.49 3.15
N LEU A 265 0.49 0.02 4.30
CA LEU A 265 1.77 0.45 4.86
C LEU A 265 2.94 0.23 3.90
N TYR A 266 3.01 -0.94 3.24
CA TYR A 266 4.04 -1.21 2.23
C TYR A 266 3.95 -0.22 1.06
N HIS A 267 2.75 0.07 0.58
CA HIS A 267 2.54 1.04 -0.49
C HIS A 267 2.88 2.47 -0.06
N ALA A 268 2.58 2.84 1.19
CA ALA A 268 2.99 4.12 1.78
C ALA A 268 4.52 4.26 1.91
N GLY A 269 5.27 3.16 1.84
CA GLY A 269 6.72 3.16 1.99
C GLY A 269 7.19 2.93 3.43
N TYR A 270 6.29 2.53 4.35
CA TYR A 270 6.66 2.16 5.70
C TYR A 270 7.11 0.70 5.79
N LEU A 271 8.28 0.48 6.43
CA LEU A 271 8.84 -0.84 6.72
C LEU A 271 9.27 -0.93 8.18
N ASP A 272 8.89 -2.00 8.87
CA ASP A 272 9.28 -2.22 10.27
C ASP A 272 10.80 -2.27 10.47
N MET A 273 11.55 -2.79 9.50
CA MET A 273 13.02 -2.81 9.55
C MET A 273 13.64 -1.40 9.57
N GLN A 274 12.89 -0.37 9.20
CA GLN A 274 13.31 1.03 9.21
C GLN A 274 12.72 1.79 10.42
N ALA A 275 12.01 1.13 11.33
CA ALA A 275 11.37 1.75 12.48
C ALA A 275 12.32 2.63 13.31
N ALA A 276 13.59 2.24 13.42
CA ALA A 276 14.60 3.02 14.12
C ALA A 276 14.89 4.41 13.49
N ASN A 277 14.53 4.62 12.21
CA ASN A 277 14.70 5.90 11.53
C ASN A 277 13.62 6.92 11.91
N TYR A 278 12.48 6.47 12.45
CA TYR A 278 11.32 7.30 12.77
C TYR A 278 11.28 7.65 14.26
N SER A 279 12.16 8.55 14.67
CA SER A 279 12.30 8.94 16.09
C SER A 279 11.45 10.15 16.47
N ARG A 280 10.84 10.86 15.51
CA ARG A 280 9.98 12.01 15.77
C ARG A 280 8.69 11.54 16.47
N ARG A 281 8.29 12.29 17.50
CA ARG A 281 7.09 11.96 18.29
C ARG A 281 6.03 13.04 18.09
N PHE A 282 4.93 12.66 17.51
CA PHE A 282 3.85 13.53 17.08
C PHE A 282 2.70 13.49 18.08
N LEU A 283 2.25 14.66 18.49
CA LEU A 283 1.02 14.84 19.27
C LEU A 283 0.05 15.67 18.42
N LEU A 284 -1.14 15.14 18.17
CA LEU A 284 -2.20 15.91 17.51
C LEU A 284 -2.61 17.05 18.40
N ASN A 285 -2.47 18.28 17.91
CA ASN A 285 -2.83 19.50 18.62
C ASN A 285 -4.19 20.05 18.17
N GLU A 286 -4.49 19.94 16.88
CA GLU A 286 -5.70 20.47 16.28
C GLU A 286 -6.12 19.61 15.08
N MET A 287 -7.41 19.31 14.94
CA MET A 287 -8.01 18.74 13.74
C MET A 287 -9.21 19.59 13.33
N LYS A 288 -9.24 20.00 12.06
CA LYS A 288 -10.37 20.69 11.45
C LYS A 288 -10.77 19.98 10.19
N ILE A 289 -12.07 19.88 9.93
CA ILE A 289 -12.60 19.26 8.72
C ILE A 289 -13.49 20.27 8.02
N PHE A 290 -13.18 20.55 6.77
CA PHE A 290 -13.87 21.50 5.92
C PHE A 290 -14.61 20.76 4.80
N LEU A 291 -15.83 21.19 4.49
CA LEU A 291 -16.49 20.78 3.26
C LEU A 291 -15.85 21.52 2.08
N VAL A 292 -15.43 20.77 1.07
CA VAL A 292 -14.83 21.30 -0.15
C VAL A 292 -15.92 21.43 -1.21
N ASP A 293 -16.59 22.57 -1.23
CA ASP A 293 -17.69 22.88 -2.14
C ASP A 293 -17.37 24.06 -3.07
N GLY A 294 -18.39 24.64 -3.68
CA GLY A 294 -18.25 25.77 -4.63
C GLY A 294 -17.58 27.01 -4.05
N ASP A 295 -17.77 27.27 -2.76
CA ASP A 295 -17.28 28.46 -2.05
C ASP A 295 -15.91 28.24 -1.42
N PHE A 296 -15.45 26.97 -1.33
CA PHE A 296 -14.12 26.66 -0.80
C PHE A 296 -13.01 27.20 -1.74
N PRO A 297 -12.03 27.97 -1.22
CA PRO A 297 -10.96 28.54 -2.05
C PRO A 297 -10.04 27.42 -2.58
N ARG A 298 -10.10 27.18 -3.90
CA ARG A 298 -9.37 26.10 -4.55
C ARG A 298 -9.13 26.38 -6.03
N LEU A 299 -8.05 25.80 -6.57
CA LEU A 299 -7.81 25.69 -8.00
C LEU A 299 -8.20 24.28 -8.45
N ILE A 300 -9.16 24.20 -9.37
CA ILE A 300 -9.62 22.95 -9.98
C ILE A 300 -9.60 23.09 -11.51
N PRO A 301 -9.59 21.98 -12.28
CA PRO A 301 -9.45 22.03 -13.75
C PRO A 301 -10.42 22.99 -14.42
N PHE A 302 -11.67 23.06 -13.95
CA PHE A 302 -12.70 23.95 -14.54
C PHE A 302 -12.58 25.43 -14.13
N LYS A 303 -11.84 25.75 -13.07
CA LYS A 303 -11.64 27.13 -12.59
C LYS A 303 -10.34 27.78 -13.08
N VAL A 304 -9.46 27.02 -13.74
CA VAL A 304 -8.20 27.53 -14.29
C VAL A 304 -8.26 27.59 -15.81
N PRO A 305 -7.48 28.50 -16.47
CA PRO A 305 -7.35 28.51 -17.92
C PRO A 305 -6.94 27.15 -18.47
N THR A 306 -7.51 26.73 -19.60
CA THR A 306 -7.29 25.40 -20.21
C THR A 306 -5.83 25.09 -20.58
N ALA A 307 -5.01 26.13 -20.72
CA ALA A 307 -3.56 25.99 -20.93
C ALA A 307 -2.82 25.54 -19.66
N ILE A 308 -3.40 25.69 -18.47
CA ILE A 308 -2.82 25.24 -17.19
C ILE A 308 -3.19 23.78 -16.99
N ARG A 309 -2.23 22.90 -17.23
CA ARG A 309 -2.42 21.44 -17.12
C ARG A 309 -2.12 20.90 -15.73
N ARG A 310 -1.26 21.58 -14.98
CA ARG A 310 -0.88 21.21 -13.62
C ARG A 310 -0.61 22.48 -12.81
N ALA A 311 -1.01 22.46 -11.53
CA ALA A 311 -0.64 23.49 -10.57
C ALA A 311 -0.37 22.82 -9.22
N GLN A 312 0.62 23.37 -8.51
CA GLN A 312 0.83 23.13 -7.09
C GLN A 312 0.74 24.47 -6.40
N TYR A 313 0.07 24.52 -5.27
CA TYR A 313 -0.12 25.76 -4.52
C TYR A 313 -0.24 25.46 -3.03
N GLU A 314 -0.12 26.49 -2.22
CA GLU A 314 -0.33 26.43 -0.78
C GLU A 314 -1.59 27.17 -0.41
N LEU A 315 -2.37 26.61 0.51
CA LEU A 315 -3.51 27.26 1.16
C LEU A 315 -3.17 27.46 2.63
N ASP A 316 -3.43 28.65 3.14
CA ASP A 316 -3.47 28.86 4.58
C ASP A 316 -4.93 28.68 5.07
N LEU A 317 -5.21 27.52 5.65
CA LEU A 317 -6.55 27.18 6.13
C LEU A 317 -7.00 28.03 7.32
N ALA A 318 -6.06 28.72 8.02
CA ALA A 318 -6.43 29.66 9.07
C ALA A 318 -7.13 30.91 8.52
N LEU A 319 -6.92 31.23 7.25
CA LEU A 319 -7.55 32.37 6.58
C LEU A 319 -8.90 32.04 5.92
N ILE A 320 -9.29 30.75 5.94
CA ILE A 320 -10.54 30.31 5.31
C ILE A 320 -11.69 30.46 6.30
N PRO A 321 -12.72 31.27 6.00
CA PRO A 321 -13.88 31.48 6.89
C PRO A 321 -14.88 30.31 6.82
N ALA A 322 -14.40 29.09 6.62
CA ALA A 322 -15.25 27.92 6.51
C ALA A 322 -15.57 27.30 7.89
N ILE A 323 -16.72 26.64 7.95
CA ILE A 323 -17.17 25.97 9.18
C ILE A 323 -16.34 24.68 9.38
N ASN A 324 -15.84 24.49 10.61
CA ASN A 324 -15.28 23.21 11.00
C ASN A 324 -16.42 22.22 11.31
N HIS A 325 -16.40 21.08 10.60
CA HIS A 325 -17.38 20.00 10.78
C HIS A 325 -16.87 18.96 11.79
N PRO A 326 -17.66 18.58 12.81
CA PRO A 326 -17.33 17.41 13.63
C PRO A 326 -17.24 16.15 12.78
N LEU A 327 -16.29 15.26 13.08
CA LEU A 327 -16.09 14.03 12.30
C LEU A 327 -17.35 13.17 12.22
N ALA A 328 -18.08 13.04 13.35
CA ALA A 328 -19.36 12.30 13.37
C ALA A 328 -20.40 12.83 12.36
N ASP A 329 -20.46 14.16 12.15
CA ASP A 329 -21.38 14.76 11.19
C ASP A 329 -20.90 14.58 9.74
N VAL A 330 -19.59 14.60 9.53
CA VAL A 330 -18.98 14.24 8.24
C VAL A 330 -19.33 12.80 7.87
N LEU A 331 -19.18 11.85 8.80
CA LEU A 331 -19.48 10.44 8.57
C LEU A 331 -20.96 10.18 8.26
N LYS A 332 -21.89 10.93 8.90
CA LYS A 332 -23.32 10.89 8.52
C LYS A 332 -23.55 11.38 7.10
N GLN A 333 -22.89 12.49 6.70
CA GLN A 333 -23.01 13.01 5.33
C GLN A 333 -22.41 12.05 4.29
N LEU A 334 -21.38 11.31 4.68
CA LEU A 334 -20.79 10.24 3.87
C LEU A 334 -21.63 8.94 3.85
N GLY A 335 -22.68 8.86 4.69
CA GLY A 335 -23.55 7.66 4.78
C GLY A 335 -22.85 6.46 5.42
N VAL A 336 -21.93 6.70 6.37
CA VAL A 336 -21.14 5.65 7.02
C VAL A 336 -21.64 5.36 8.44
N LEU A 337 -22.27 6.34 9.09
CA LEU A 337 -22.92 6.25 10.41
C LEU A 337 -24.42 6.46 10.29
#